data_9f63dab2a20687d5191984c62e7f4f91
#
_entry.id   9f63dab2a20687d5191984c62e7f4f91
#
_cell.length_a   1.000
_cell.length_b   1.000
_cell.length_c   1.000
_cell.angle_alpha   90.00
_cell.angle_beta   90.00
_cell.angle_gamma   90.00
#
_symmetry.space_group_name_H-M   'P 1'
#
loop_
_entity.id
_entity.type
_entity.pdbx_description
1 polymer ?
#
loop_
_entity_poly.entity_id
_entity_poly.type
_entity_poly.pdbx_seq_one_letter_code
_entity_poly.pdbx_strand_id
1 'polypeptide(L)'
;MHPTVNIAVRAARAAGDVILRYHNQIDLLTIENKSINDFVSEVDKTAEKAIINEIKKAFPKHSILAEESGEILGDSDFQWIIDPLDG
;
A
#
# COMPACT_ATOMS: atom_id res chain seq x y z
N MET A 1 -14.57 -4.00 -18.09
CA MET A 1 -13.24 -3.62 -17.63
C MET A 1 -12.45 -4.87 -17.26
N HIS A 2 -11.17 -4.90 -17.61
CA HIS A 2 -10.33 -6.06 -17.31
C HIS A 2 -10.27 -6.32 -15.81
N PRO A 3 -10.38 -7.58 -15.34
CA PRO A 3 -10.35 -7.88 -13.91
C PRO A 3 -9.12 -7.33 -13.17
N THR A 4 -7.97 -7.32 -13.83
CA THR A 4 -6.74 -6.79 -13.25
C THR A 4 -6.87 -5.30 -12.94
N VAL A 5 -7.51 -4.54 -13.84
CA VAL A 5 -7.74 -3.10 -13.65
C VAL A 5 -8.69 -2.86 -12.48
N ASN A 6 -9.75 -3.68 -12.37
CA ASN A 6 -10.69 -3.56 -11.25
C ASN A 6 -9.99 -3.76 -9.90
N ILE A 7 -9.09 -4.72 -9.82
CA ILE A 7 -8.35 -4.99 -8.60
C ILE A 7 -7.35 -3.86 -8.33
N ALA A 8 -6.71 -3.31 -9.37
CA ALA A 8 -5.81 -2.16 -9.21
C ALA A 8 -6.55 -0.96 -8.62
N VAL A 9 -7.77 -0.68 -9.11
CA VAL A 9 -8.60 0.41 -8.59
C VAL A 9 -8.97 0.15 -7.13
N ARG A 10 -9.39 -1.08 -6.81
CA ARG A 10 -9.74 -1.44 -5.44
C ARG A 10 -8.54 -1.32 -4.50
N ALA A 11 -7.37 -1.77 -4.94
CA ALA A 11 -6.14 -1.67 -4.16
C ALA A 11 -5.77 -0.19 -3.94
N ALA A 12 -5.87 0.64 -4.98
CA ALA A 12 -5.59 2.06 -4.88
C ALA A 12 -6.52 2.75 -3.89
N ARG A 13 -7.81 2.39 -3.90
CA ARG A 13 -8.78 2.94 -2.94
C ARG A 13 -8.46 2.54 -1.51
N ALA A 14 -8.06 1.28 -1.31
CA ALA A 14 -7.67 0.80 0.01
C ALA A 14 -6.48 1.58 0.55
N ALA A 15 -5.47 1.82 -0.29
CA ALA A 15 -4.32 2.63 0.08
C ALA A 15 -4.72 4.08 0.38
N GLY A 16 -5.60 4.65 -0.45
CA GLY A 16 -6.11 6.00 -0.25
C GLY A 16 -6.84 6.16 1.07
N ASP A 17 -7.65 5.18 1.45
CA ASP A 17 -8.35 5.20 2.74
C ASP A 17 -7.37 5.20 3.91
N VAL A 18 -6.29 4.43 3.82
CA VAL A 18 -5.23 4.41 4.84
C VAL A 18 -4.58 5.79 4.93
N ILE A 19 -4.19 6.36 3.80
CA ILE A 19 -3.51 7.66 3.75
C ILE A 19 -4.40 8.75 4.36
N LEU A 20 -5.68 8.79 3.99
CA LEU A 20 -6.61 9.79 4.50
C LEU A 20 -6.80 9.65 6.01
N ARG A 21 -6.89 8.42 6.51
CA ARG A 21 -7.04 8.17 7.94
C ARG A 21 -5.85 8.71 8.72
N TYR A 22 -4.64 8.46 8.23
CA TYR A 22 -3.43 8.92 8.90
C TYR A 22 -3.18 10.41 8.70
N HIS A 23 -3.62 10.96 7.57
CA HIS A 23 -3.49 12.39 7.31
C HIS A 23 -4.12 13.23 8.43
N ASN A 24 -5.27 12.80 8.93
CA ASN A 24 -5.97 13.50 10.00
C ASN A 24 -5.26 13.44 11.35
N GLN A 25 -4.21 12.62 11.47
CA GLN A 25 -3.45 12.47 12.71
C GLN A 25 -2.18 13.31 12.75
N ILE A 26 -1.86 14.01 11.68
CA ILE A 26 -0.62 14.79 11.59
C ILE A 26 -0.59 15.88 12.67
N ASP A 27 -1.69 16.56 12.89
CA ASP A 27 -1.77 17.62 13.91
C ASP A 27 -1.52 17.07 15.31
N LEU A 28 -2.01 15.87 15.59
CA LEU A 28 -1.78 15.21 16.88
C LEU A 28 -0.31 14.85 17.06
N LEU A 29 0.36 14.44 15.99
CA LEU A 29 1.78 14.12 16.04
C LEU A 29 2.62 15.35 16.36
N THR A 30 2.26 16.49 15.82
CA THR A 30 2.96 17.74 16.07
C THR A 30 2.84 18.09 17.56
N ILE A 31 1.66 17.93 18.15
CA ILE A 31 1.42 18.20 19.57
C ILE A 31 2.24 17.25 20.45
N GLU A 32 2.37 15.98 20.04
CA GLU A 32 3.08 14.97 20.80
C GLU A 32 4.59 14.95 20.56
N ASN A 33 5.10 15.82 19.69
CA ASN A 33 6.52 15.90 19.30
C ASN A 33 7.07 14.61 18.71
N LYS A 34 6.22 13.84 18.05
CA LYS A 34 6.67 12.63 17.35
C LYS A 34 7.30 12.98 16.02
N SER A 35 8.23 12.14 15.57
CA SER A 35 8.89 12.34 14.29
C SER A 35 7.92 12.17 13.14
N ILE A 36 7.83 13.17 12.27
CA ILE A 36 7.00 13.11 11.06
C ILE A 36 7.55 12.05 10.11
N ASN A 37 8.88 11.89 10.04
CA ASN A 37 9.50 10.90 9.17
C ASN A 37 9.10 9.48 9.57
N ASP A 38 9.07 9.19 10.86
CA ASP A 38 8.64 7.88 11.36
C ASP A 38 7.17 7.64 11.04
N PHE A 39 6.35 8.68 11.15
CA PHE A 39 4.94 8.59 10.83
C PHE A 39 4.71 8.31 9.35
N VAL A 40 5.42 9.02 8.46
CA VAL A 40 5.32 8.81 7.02
C VAL A 40 5.74 7.39 6.66
N SER A 41 6.80 6.88 7.29
CA SER A 41 7.24 5.50 7.08
C SER A 41 6.16 4.49 7.48
N GLU A 42 5.48 4.73 8.60
CA GLU A 42 4.37 3.90 9.05
C GLU A 42 3.21 3.90 8.06
N VAL A 43 2.87 5.09 7.54
CA VAL A 43 1.79 5.23 6.55
C VAL A 43 2.14 4.48 5.28
N ASP A 44 3.38 4.60 4.81
CA ASP A 44 3.85 3.91 3.61
C ASP A 44 3.67 2.40 3.77
N LYS A 45 4.12 1.85 4.88
CA LYS A 45 4.04 0.41 5.14
C LYS A 45 2.59 -0.06 5.22
N THR A 46 1.74 0.70 5.89
CA THR A 46 0.34 0.33 6.07
C THR A 46 -0.42 0.40 4.75
N ALA A 47 -0.18 1.44 3.95
CA ALA A 47 -0.78 1.57 2.63
C ALA A 47 -0.35 0.43 1.71
N GLU A 48 0.95 0.09 1.72
CA GLU A 48 1.49 -0.99 0.92
C GLU A 48 0.85 -2.33 1.30
N LYS A 49 0.69 -2.60 2.60
CA LYS A 49 0.04 -3.82 3.06
C LYS A 49 -1.41 -3.89 2.60
N ALA A 50 -2.12 -2.77 2.61
CA ALA A 50 -3.50 -2.71 2.14
C ALA A 50 -3.59 -3.08 0.66
N ILE A 51 -2.66 -2.59 -0.16
CA ILE A 51 -2.59 -2.91 -1.58
C ILE A 51 -2.30 -4.39 -1.77
N ILE A 52 -1.30 -4.91 -1.08
CA ILE A 52 -0.89 -6.32 -1.17
C ILE A 52 -2.05 -7.23 -0.79
N ASN A 53 -2.78 -6.91 0.28
CA ASN A 53 -3.93 -7.69 0.71
C ASN A 53 -5.00 -7.77 -0.37
N GLU A 54 -5.31 -6.66 -1.03
CA GLU A 54 -6.32 -6.64 -2.10
C GLU A 54 -5.88 -7.49 -3.30
N ILE A 55 -4.61 -7.39 -3.68
CA ILE A 55 -4.07 -8.17 -4.80
C ILE A 55 -4.06 -9.66 -4.46
N LYS A 56 -3.58 -10.03 -3.27
CA LYS A 56 -3.49 -11.42 -2.84
C LYS A 56 -4.87 -12.08 -2.72
N LYS A 57 -5.85 -11.31 -2.30
CA LYS A 57 -7.22 -11.79 -2.17
C LYS A 57 -7.80 -12.19 -3.54
N ALA A 58 -7.51 -11.40 -4.56
CA ALA A 58 -8.02 -11.64 -5.91
C ALA A 58 -7.13 -12.58 -6.73
N PHE A 59 -5.81 -12.42 -6.60
CA PHE A 59 -4.83 -13.16 -7.40
C PHE A 59 -3.72 -13.71 -6.50
N PRO A 60 -3.99 -14.75 -5.71
CA PRO A 60 -3.01 -15.24 -4.73
C PRO A 60 -1.72 -15.77 -5.35
N LYS A 61 -1.72 -16.08 -6.63
CA LYS A 61 -0.54 -16.62 -7.32
C LYS A 61 0.30 -15.56 -8.04
N HIS A 62 -0.17 -14.31 -8.07
CA HIS A 62 0.60 -13.25 -8.70
C HIS A 62 1.78 -12.85 -7.81
N SER A 63 2.91 -12.53 -8.45
CA SER A 63 4.08 -12.00 -7.75
C SER A 63 3.90 -10.52 -7.48
N ILE A 64 4.54 -10.03 -6.43
CA ILE A 64 4.47 -8.62 -6.05
C ILE A 64 5.88 -8.14 -5.75
N LEU A 65 6.23 -6.97 -6.28
CA LEU A 65 7.45 -6.26 -5.93
C LEU A 65 7.04 -4.93 -5.30
N ALA A 66 7.37 -4.75 -4.04
CA ALA A 66 6.97 -3.58 -3.28
C ALA A 66 8.17 -2.96 -2.58
N GLU A 67 8.14 -1.65 -2.40
CA GLU A 67 9.27 -0.90 -1.85
C GLU A 67 9.65 -1.36 -0.44
N GLU A 68 8.67 -1.50 0.43
CA GLU A 68 8.91 -1.86 1.84
C GLU A 68 8.93 -3.36 2.06
N SER A 69 8.01 -4.08 1.44
CA SER A 69 7.87 -5.52 1.64
C SER A 69 8.83 -6.34 0.78
N GLY A 70 9.46 -5.72 -0.22
CA GLY A 70 10.34 -6.41 -1.13
C GLY A 70 9.58 -7.28 -2.11
N GLU A 71 10.19 -8.39 -2.50
CA GLU A 71 9.61 -9.27 -3.49
C GLU A 71 8.81 -10.39 -2.84
N ILE A 72 7.58 -10.57 -3.29
CA ILE A 72 6.71 -11.68 -2.90
C ILE A 72 6.51 -12.54 -4.12
N LEU A 73 7.10 -13.74 -4.12
CA LEU A 73 7.05 -14.63 -5.25
C LEU A 73 5.71 -15.35 -5.37
N GLY A 74 5.24 -15.52 -6.60
CA GLY A 74 4.06 -16.29 -6.93
C GLY A 74 4.37 -17.29 -8.04
N ASP A 75 3.33 -18.00 -8.48
CA ASP A 75 3.44 -19.02 -9.53
C ASP A 75 2.97 -18.53 -10.90
N SER A 76 2.78 -17.23 -11.05
CA SER A 76 2.28 -16.62 -12.27
C SER A 76 3.37 -15.79 -12.92
N ASP A 77 3.22 -15.57 -14.25
CA ASP A 77 4.09 -14.65 -14.97
C ASP A 77 3.78 -13.19 -14.67
N PHE A 78 2.65 -12.93 -14.02
CA PHE A 78 2.26 -11.57 -13.66
C PHE A 78 2.99 -11.11 -12.41
N GLN A 79 3.51 -9.90 -12.48
CA GLN A 79 4.13 -9.25 -11.33
C GLN A 79 3.53 -7.85 -11.16
N TRP A 80 3.13 -7.53 -9.93
CA TRP A 80 2.68 -6.19 -9.56
C TRP A 80 3.86 -5.42 -9.00
N ILE A 81 4.01 -4.19 -9.45
CA ILE A 81 5.03 -3.29 -8.90
C ILE A 81 4.28 -2.20 -8.13
N ILE A 82 4.57 -2.08 -6.84
CA ILE A 82 3.85 -1.21 -5.94
C ILE A 82 4.76 -0.12 -5.40
N ASP A 83 4.35 1.14 -5.59
CA ASP A 83 4.98 2.30 -5.00
C ASP A 83 3.84 3.21 -4.51
N PRO A 84 3.36 2.99 -3.27
CA PRO A 84 2.14 3.66 -2.79
C PRO A 84 2.29 5.15 -2.58
N LEU A 85 3.49 5.62 -2.27
CA LEU A 85 3.75 7.04 -2.10
C LEU A 85 5.00 7.40 -2.91
N ASP A 86 4.76 8.09 -4.00
CA ASP A 86 5.84 8.50 -4.89
C ASP A 86 6.72 9.52 -4.17
N GLY A 87 7.96 9.17 -3.97
CA GLY A 87 8.90 9.94 -3.18
C GLY A 87 9.31 11.28 -3.74
#